data_1d7a1c8fecbc2a14947d3b424e42045a
#
_entry.id   1d7a1c8fecbc2a14947d3b424e42045a
#
_cell.length_a   1.000
_cell.length_b   1.000
_cell.length_c   1.000
_cell.angle_alpha   90.00
_cell.angle_beta   90.00
_cell.angle_gamma   90.00
#
_symmetry.space_group_name_H-M   'P 1'
#
loop_
_entity.id
_entity.type
_entity.pdbx_description
1 polymer ?
#
loop_
_entity_poly.entity_id
_entity_poly.type
_entity_poly.pdbx_seq_one_letter_code
_entity_poly.pdbx_strand_id
1 'polypeptide(L)'
;MGDPRHDLGLAAEAAVAAWLANAGWRVVEGRTRSPTGGEVDLIALDPSRTLVAIEVRARQTRRAGAAATTVNATRVARLRRTLATVAAAGRFGHRGLRVDIVTVEPAEHPGRWRLARIPGIG
;
A
#
# COMPACT_ATOMS: atom_id res chain seq x y z
N MET A 1 4.71 -24.88 -7.45
CA MET A 1 5.19 -23.64 -8.06
C MET A 1 4.19 -22.53 -7.79
N GLY A 2 4.67 -21.36 -7.40
CA GLY A 2 3.82 -20.23 -7.09
C GLY A 2 3.22 -19.58 -8.34
N ASP A 3 2.11 -18.89 -8.15
CA ASP A 3 1.52 -18.04 -9.18
C ASP A 3 2.44 -16.84 -9.43
N PRO A 4 2.92 -16.58 -10.67
CA PRO A 4 3.76 -15.41 -10.97
C PRO A 4 3.16 -14.08 -10.55
N ARG A 5 1.83 -13.95 -10.58
CA ARG A 5 1.15 -12.72 -10.13
C ARG A 5 1.28 -12.53 -8.63
N HIS A 6 1.19 -13.61 -7.87
CA HIS A 6 1.37 -13.58 -6.42
C HIS A 6 2.81 -13.20 -6.06
N ASP A 7 3.78 -13.79 -6.76
CA ASP A 7 5.19 -13.49 -6.54
C ASP A 7 5.51 -12.02 -6.87
N LEU A 8 4.95 -11.50 -7.97
CA LEU A 8 5.10 -10.10 -8.33
C LEU A 8 4.49 -9.18 -7.26
N GLY A 9 3.32 -9.55 -6.73
CA GLY A 9 2.68 -8.79 -5.67
C GLY A 9 3.51 -8.72 -4.40
N LEU A 10 4.07 -9.85 -3.98
CA LEU A 10 4.94 -9.92 -2.80
C LEU A 10 6.22 -9.09 -3.00
N ALA A 11 6.83 -9.18 -4.18
CA ALA A 11 8.02 -8.41 -4.51
C ALA A 11 7.73 -6.92 -4.53
N ALA A 12 6.57 -6.52 -5.08
CA ALA A 12 6.14 -5.14 -5.11
C ALA A 12 5.91 -4.59 -3.71
N GLU A 13 5.24 -5.33 -2.84
CA GLU A 13 5.00 -4.93 -1.45
C GLU A 13 6.31 -4.74 -0.70
N ALA A 14 7.28 -5.64 -0.88
CA ALA A 14 8.60 -5.53 -0.26
C ALA A 14 9.36 -4.29 -0.77
N ALA A 15 9.28 -4.00 -2.06
CA ALA A 15 9.90 -2.81 -2.64
C ALA A 15 9.28 -1.53 -2.09
N VAL A 16 7.97 -1.49 -1.94
CA VAL A 16 7.26 -0.34 -1.36
C VAL A 16 7.66 -0.14 0.10
N ALA A 17 7.70 -1.21 0.89
CA ALA A 17 8.08 -1.13 2.30
C ALA A 17 9.49 -0.55 2.46
N ALA A 18 10.45 -1.01 1.66
CA ALA A 18 11.82 -0.50 1.70
C ALA A 18 11.90 0.97 1.27
N TRP A 19 11.17 1.33 0.22
CA TRP A 19 11.14 2.70 -0.30
C TRP A 19 10.58 3.68 0.73
N LEU A 20 9.48 3.30 1.39
CA LEU A 20 8.88 4.12 2.44
C LEU A 20 9.82 4.26 3.64
N ALA A 21 10.44 3.17 4.07
CA ALA A 21 11.38 3.20 5.19
C ALA A 21 12.55 4.13 4.90
N ASN A 22 13.08 4.10 3.68
CA ASN A 22 14.15 5.00 3.27
C ASN A 22 13.72 6.47 3.23
N ALA A 23 12.42 6.73 3.07
CA ALA A 23 11.86 8.08 3.08
C ALA A 23 11.41 8.55 4.48
N GLY A 24 11.75 7.81 5.53
CA GLY A 24 11.44 8.19 6.90
C GLY A 24 10.10 7.69 7.42
N TRP A 25 9.42 6.82 6.69
CA TRP A 25 8.20 6.18 7.14
C TRP A 25 8.53 4.99 8.03
N ARG A 26 7.61 4.66 8.93
CA ARG A 26 7.70 3.44 9.73
C ARG A 26 6.63 2.47 9.28
N VAL A 27 7.04 1.38 8.63
CA VAL A 27 6.12 0.32 8.26
C VAL A 27 5.78 -0.46 9.54
N VAL A 28 4.51 -0.47 9.92
CA VAL A 28 4.07 -1.06 11.18
C VAL A 28 3.47 -2.44 11.00
N GLU A 29 2.82 -2.68 9.85
CA GLU A 29 2.30 -4.00 9.53
C GLU A 29 2.36 -4.26 8.03
N GLY A 30 2.70 -5.49 7.66
CA GLY A 30 2.51 -5.99 6.31
C GLY A 30 1.05 -6.35 6.09
N ARG A 31 0.78 -7.20 5.09
CA ARG A 31 -0.57 -7.62 4.71
C ARG A 31 -1.44 -7.93 5.92
N THR A 32 -2.48 -7.12 6.13
CA THR A 32 -3.34 -7.16 7.30
C THR A 32 -4.77 -7.45 6.90
N ARG A 33 -5.40 -8.42 7.55
CA ARG A 33 -6.82 -8.73 7.39
C ARG A 33 -7.61 -8.26 8.60
N SER A 34 -8.74 -7.61 8.31
CA SER A 34 -9.72 -7.29 9.32
C SER A 34 -10.60 -8.51 9.61
N PRO A 35 -11.10 -8.68 10.86
CA PRO A 35 -12.10 -9.71 11.15
C PRO A 35 -13.35 -9.61 10.29
N THR A 36 -13.65 -8.43 9.74
CA THR A 36 -14.79 -8.21 8.84
C THR A 36 -14.47 -8.47 7.37
N GLY A 37 -13.30 -9.01 7.05
CA GLY A 37 -12.93 -9.45 5.72
C GLY A 37 -12.16 -8.46 4.85
N GLY A 38 -11.83 -7.28 5.38
CA GLY A 38 -10.99 -6.31 4.67
C GLY A 38 -9.52 -6.72 4.69
N GLU A 39 -8.78 -6.38 3.63
CA GLU A 39 -7.35 -6.64 3.55
C GLU A 39 -6.63 -5.36 3.12
N VAL A 40 -5.50 -5.07 3.77
CA VAL A 40 -4.62 -3.94 3.45
C VAL A 40 -3.24 -4.49 3.15
N ASP A 41 -2.61 -4.03 2.08
CA ASP A 41 -1.29 -4.53 1.68
C ASP A 41 -0.19 -4.11 2.64
N LEU A 42 -0.20 -2.84 3.06
CA LEU A 42 0.75 -2.31 4.04
C LEU A 42 0.08 -1.26 4.90
N ILE A 43 0.52 -1.16 6.16
CA ILE A 43 0.15 -0.06 7.05
C ILE A 43 1.44 0.57 7.55
N ALA A 44 1.53 1.89 7.46
CA ALA A 44 2.72 2.63 7.84
C ALA A 44 2.37 3.97 8.48
N LEU A 45 3.26 4.45 9.35
CA LEU A 45 3.22 5.83 9.85
C LEU A 45 4.08 6.68 8.95
N ASP A 46 3.51 7.76 8.42
CA ASP A 46 4.29 8.70 7.63
C ASP A 46 5.14 9.61 8.55
N PRO A 47 6.04 10.43 7.98
CA PRO A 47 6.87 11.32 8.81
C PRO A 47 6.09 12.30 9.68
N SER A 48 4.84 12.60 9.32
CA SER A 48 3.94 13.47 10.11
C SER A 48 3.10 12.70 11.13
N ARG A 49 3.34 11.37 11.25
CA ARG A 49 2.62 10.48 12.17
C ARG A 49 1.16 10.24 11.78
N THR A 50 0.83 10.35 10.53
CA THR A 50 -0.44 9.87 9.99
C THR A 50 -0.33 8.37 9.78
N LEU A 51 -1.31 7.62 10.26
CA LEU A 51 -1.36 6.18 10.00
C LEU A 51 -2.02 5.96 8.66
N VAL A 52 -1.31 5.28 7.76
CA VAL A 52 -1.68 5.19 6.35
C VAL A 52 -1.87 3.74 5.95
N ALA A 53 -3.04 3.44 5.37
CA ALA A 53 -3.27 2.18 4.67
C ALA A 53 -2.79 2.36 3.23
N ILE A 54 -1.93 1.48 2.78
CA ILE A 54 -1.32 1.58 1.46
C ILE A 54 -1.80 0.43 0.58
N GLU A 55 -2.46 0.79 -0.52
CA GLU A 55 -2.83 -0.13 -1.59
C GLU A 55 -1.68 -0.17 -2.59
N VAL A 56 -1.07 -1.34 -2.77
CA VAL A 56 0.03 -1.53 -3.71
C VAL A 56 -0.53 -2.02 -5.03
N ARG A 57 -0.26 -1.29 -6.11
CA ARG A 57 -0.68 -1.62 -7.47
C ARG A 57 0.53 -1.94 -8.31
N ALA A 58 0.80 -3.22 -8.49
CA ALA A 58 1.90 -3.67 -9.34
C ALA A 58 1.44 -3.76 -10.79
N ARG A 59 2.25 -3.25 -11.71
CA ARG A 59 2.01 -3.33 -13.15
C ARG A 59 3.17 -4.02 -13.81
N GLN A 60 2.88 -4.87 -14.77
CA GLN A 60 3.92 -5.54 -15.56
C GLN A 60 4.43 -4.69 -16.71
N THR A 61 3.61 -3.75 -17.20
CA THR A 61 3.97 -2.88 -18.31
C THR A 61 3.46 -1.46 -18.07
N ARG A 62 4.11 -0.49 -18.74
CA ARG A 62 3.67 0.92 -18.72
C ARG A 62 2.31 1.12 -19.39
N ARG A 63 1.86 0.16 -20.20
CA ARG A 63 0.60 0.24 -20.95
C ARG A 63 -0.63 0.02 -20.07
N ALA A 64 -0.46 -0.37 -18.83
CA ALA A 64 -1.59 -0.56 -17.92
C ALA A 64 -2.35 0.74 -17.63
N GLY A 65 -1.78 1.88 -17.96
CA GLY A 65 -2.45 3.17 -17.99
C GLY A 65 -3.01 3.66 -16.66
N ALA A 66 -3.77 4.75 -16.73
CA ALA A 66 -4.37 5.39 -15.56
C ALA A 66 -5.40 4.50 -14.85
N ALA A 67 -6.04 3.58 -15.57
CA ALA A 67 -7.05 2.69 -14.99
C ALA A 67 -6.46 1.82 -13.86
N ALA A 68 -5.18 1.47 -13.94
CA ALA A 68 -4.52 0.64 -12.93
C ALA A 68 -4.29 1.40 -11.60
N THR A 69 -4.34 2.72 -11.62
CA THR A 69 -4.21 3.54 -10.41
C THR A 69 -5.56 3.87 -9.77
N THR A 70 -6.66 3.53 -10.44
CA THR A 70 -8.00 3.83 -9.96
C THR A 70 -8.43 2.78 -8.92
N VAL A 71 -8.90 3.25 -7.78
CA VAL A 71 -9.49 2.41 -6.76
C VAL A 71 -10.92 2.90 -6.55
N ASN A 72 -11.90 1.99 -6.66
CA ASN A 72 -13.29 2.38 -6.52
C ASN A 72 -13.67 2.73 -5.08
N ALA A 73 -14.80 3.44 -4.92
CA ALA A 73 -15.25 3.93 -3.62
C ALA A 73 -15.49 2.81 -2.60
N THR A 74 -15.98 1.65 -3.06
CA THR A 74 -16.20 0.49 -2.20
C THR A 74 -14.89 -0.02 -1.62
N ARG A 75 -13.86 -0.11 -2.46
CA ARG A 75 -12.53 -0.55 -2.02
C ARG A 75 -11.94 0.43 -1.03
N VAL A 76 -12.03 1.73 -1.31
CA VAL A 76 -11.54 2.78 -0.41
C VAL A 76 -12.23 2.70 0.94
N ALA A 77 -13.55 2.52 0.95
CA ALA A 77 -14.31 2.41 2.20
C ALA A 77 -13.86 1.20 3.02
N ARG A 78 -13.57 0.07 2.38
CA ARG A 78 -13.06 -1.12 3.06
C ARG A 78 -11.67 -0.88 3.65
N LEU A 79 -10.79 -0.24 2.90
CA LEU A 79 -9.45 0.10 3.37
C LEU A 79 -9.52 1.02 4.60
N ARG A 80 -10.40 2.01 4.56
CA ARG A 80 -10.59 2.92 5.70
C ARG A 80 -11.10 2.19 6.94
N ARG A 81 -12.06 1.28 6.78
CA ARG A 81 -12.58 0.51 7.91
C ARG A 81 -11.52 -0.38 8.53
N THR A 82 -10.74 -1.06 7.70
CA THR A 82 -9.65 -1.90 8.18
C THR A 82 -8.62 -1.06 8.93
N LEU A 83 -8.26 0.10 8.36
CA LEU A 83 -7.32 1.02 9.00
C LEU A 83 -7.84 1.52 10.34
N ALA A 84 -9.13 1.88 10.41
CA ALA A 84 -9.74 2.33 11.66
C ALA A 84 -9.73 1.24 12.73
N THR A 85 -9.96 -0.02 12.34
CA THR A 85 -9.89 -1.16 13.25
C THR A 85 -8.47 -1.33 13.81
N VAL A 86 -7.46 -1.23 12.96
CA VAL A 86 -6.06 -1.32 13.38
C VAL A 86 -5.71 -0.16 14.31
N ALA A 87 -6.14 1.05 13.97
CA ALA A 87 -5.90 2.23 14.80
C ALA A 87 -6.55 2.11 16.18
N ALA A 88 -7.77 1.59 16.23
CA ALA A 88 -8.51 1.40 17.48
C ALA A 88 -7.86 0.36 18.42
N ALA A 89 -7.04 -0.52 17.88
CA ALA A 89 -6.28 -1.47 18.71
C ALA A 89 -5.21 -0.78 19.58
N GLY A 90 -4.95 0.50 19.35
CA GLY A 90 -4.16 1.34 20.25
C GLY A 90 -2.66 1.10 20.25
N ARG A 91 -2.14 0.35 19.29
CA ARG A 91 -0.71 0.00 19.26
C ARG A 91 0.19 1.10 18.76
N PHE A 92 -0.38 2.05 18.01
CA PHE A 92 0.39 3.07 17.31
C PHE A 92 -0.14 4.44 17.66
N GLY A 93 0.75 5.31 18.15
CA GLY A 93 0.40 6.72 18.31
C GLY A 93 0.32 7.37 16.94
N HIS A 94 -0.82 7.98 16.61
CA HIS A 94 -1.00 8.63 15.32
C HIS A 94 -1.82 9.90 15.45
N ARG A 95 -1.68 10.77 14.44
CA ARG A 95 -2.40 12.07 14.39
C ARG A 95 -3.57 12.07 13.43
N GLY A 96 -3.77 10.99 12.70
CA GLY A 96 -4.86 10.87 11.74
C GLY A 96 -4.73 9.61 10.93
N LEU A 97 -5.67 9.41 10.03
CA LEU A 97 -5.76 8.23 9.16
C LEU A 97 -5.81 8.70 7.70
N ARG A 98 -5.16 7.94 6.82
CA ARG A 98 -5.19 8.23 5.39
C ARG A 98 -5.05 6.94 4.58
N VAL A 99 -5.62 6.93 3.39
CA VAL A 99 -5.43 5.83 2.42
C VAL A 99 -4.63 6.37 1.23
N ASP A 100 -3.54 5.70 0.90
CA ASP A 100 -2.69 6.04 -0.24
C ASP A 100 -2.62 4.86 -1.21
N ILE A 101 -2.37 5.15 -2.48
CA ILE A 101 -2.00 4.14 -3.48
C ILE A 101 -0.52 4.30 -3.78
N VAL A 102 0.20 3.20 -3.89
CA VAL A 102 1.56 3.20 -4.44
C VAL A 102 1.57 2.28 -5.66
N THR A 103 1.95 2.84 -6.80
CA THR A 103 2.12 2.07 -8.03
C THR A 103 3.56 1.61 -8.15
N VAL A 104 3.72 0.38 -8.61
CA VAL A 104 5.04 -0.24 -8.79
C VAL A 104 5.09 -0.81 -10.19
N GLU A 105 6.02 -0.35 -11.00
CA GLU A 105 6.19 -0.84 -12.36
C GLU A 105 7.67 -1.12 -12.64
N PRO A 106 7.99 -2.05 -13.57
CA PRO A 106 9.37 -2.30 -13.94
C PRO A 106 10.03 -1.04 -14.51
N ALA A 107 11.24 -0.74 -14.02
CA ALA A 107 12.06 0.31 -14.60
C ALA A 107 12.78 -0.21 -15.87
N GLU A 108 13.49 0.69 -16.55
CA GLU A 108 14.20 0.36 -17.79
C GLU A 108 15.29 -0.68 -17.60
N HIS A 109 15.87 -0.75 -16.39
CA HIS A 109 16.91 -1.73 -16.05
C HIS A 109 16.31 -2.92 -15.30
N PRO A 110 16.67 -4.15 -15.68
CA PRO A 110 16.20 -5.35 -14.98
C PRO A 110 16.46 -5.28 -13.47
N GLY A 111 15.49 -5.73 -12.69
CA GLY A 111 15.59 -5.77 -11.24
C GLY A 111 15.34 -4.42 -10.54
N ARG A 112 15.05 -3.38 -11.31
CA ARG A 112 14.69 -2.07 -10.74
C ARG A 112 13.22 -1.80 -10.90
N TRP A 113 12.69 -1.03 -9.95
CA TRP A 113 11.27 -0.65 -9.91
C TRP A 113 11.13 0.86 -9.94
N ARG A 114 10.08 1.31 -10.60
CA ARG A 114 9.64 2.70 -10.55
C ARG A 114 8.41 2.76 -9.65
N LEU A 115 8.52 3.56 -8.59
CA LEU A 115 7.44 3.69 -7.61
C LEU A 115 6.89 5.11 -7.64
N ALA A 116 5.58 5.22 -7.48
CA ALA A 116 4.92 6.50 -7.37
C ALA A 116 3.80 6.41 -6.33
N ARG A 117 3.66 7.43 -5.51
CA ARG A 117 2.64 7.48 -4.46
C ARG A 117 1.56 8.49 -4.83
N ILE A 118 0.31 8.07 -4.66
CA ILE A 118 -0.87 8.93 -4.80
C ILE A 118 -1.49 9.03 -3.42
N PRO A 119 -1.27 10.13 -2.70
CA PRO A 119 -1.75 10.28 -1.35
C PRO A 119 -3.22 10.67 -1.28
N GLY A 120 -3.88 10.31 -0.17
CA GLY A 120 -5.18 10.85 0.18
C GLY A 120 -6.30 10.51 -0.79
N ILE A 121 -6.38 9.27 -1.24
CA ILE A 121 -7.47 8.83 -2.12
C ILE A 121 -8.79 8.71 -1.36
N GLY A 122 -9.87 9.11 -2.01
CA GLY A 122 -11.22 9.04 -1.48
C GLY A 122 -11.54 10.17 -0.55
#